data_2308493827a2c31077a0cd1aba1b02c6
#
_entry.id   2308493827a2c31077a0cd1aba1b02c6
#
_cell.length_a   1.000
_cell.length_b   1.000
_cell.length_c   1.000
_cell.angle_alpha   90.00
_cell.angle_beta   90.00
_cell.angle_gamma   90.00
#
_symmetry.space_group_name_H-M   'P 1'
#
loop_
_entity.id
_entity.type
_entity.pdbx_description
1 polymer ?
#
loop_
_entity_poly.entity_id
_entity_poly.type
_entity_poly.pdbx_seq_one_letter_code
_entity_poly.pdbx_strand_id
1 'polypeptide(L)'
;MTAMAQSRFGYVSYKEMVKALPEYGIVKAHIDELQAKYEAEIERSDREFNQKYADFIEEQSQFPDNIRMKRHKELQELMEKSIAFKDEVNRTMIEARKEMMKPLYEKVDEAVMKVCIDGDYDYILNTDEKAYIAINPQRGEDITGQVKQGLNIE
;
A
#
# COMPACT_ATOMS: atom_id res chain seq x y z
N MET A 1 -39.14 18.72 30.52
CA MET A 1 -38.06 17.70 30.57
C MET A 1 -37.39 17.68 29.20
N THR A 2 -36.21 18.27 29.09
CA THR A 2 -35.40 18.21 27.87
C THR A 2 -34.76 16.83 27.84
N ALA A 3 -35.21 15.96 26.94
CA ALA A 3 -34.50 14.73 26.64
C ALA A 3 -33.13 15.14 26.09
N MET A 4 -32.09 14.96 26.87
CA MET A 4 -30.72 15.03 26.37
C MET A 4 -30.57 13.88 25.33
N ALA A 5 -30.53 14.22 24.06
CA ALA A 5 -30.23 13.24 23.03
C ALA A 5 -28.85 12.65 23.35
N GLN A 6 -28.84 11.39 23.74
CA GLN A 6 -27.60 10.70 24.06
C GLN A 6 -26.91 10.35 22.75
N SER A 7 -25.73 10.90 22.51
CA SER A 7 -24.95 10.62 21.31
C SER A 7 -24.75 9.10 21.17
N ARG A 8 -25.15 8.57 20.01
CA ARG A 8 -25.01 7.16 19.65
C ARG A 8 -23.87 6.99 18.68
N PHE A 9 -22.94 6.10 18.95
CA PHE A 9 -21.81 5.86 18.08
C PHE A 9 -21.55 4.36 17.90
N GLY A 10 -21.09 4.02 16.70
CA GLY A 10 -20.59 2.69 16.39
C GLY A 10 -19.07 2.68 16.24
N TYR A 11 -18.51 1.49 16.18
CA TYR A 11 -17.10 1.30 15.85
C TYR A 11 -16.90 0.04 15.02
N VAL A 12 -15.86 0.06 14.17
CA VAL A 12 -15.50 -1.05 13.29
C VAL A 12 -14.02 -0.97 12.93
N SER A 13 -13.39 -2.12 12.67
CA SER A 13 -12.07 -2.15 12.03
C SER A 13 -12.25 -2.02 10.52
N TYR A 14 -11.92 -0.86 9.98
CA TYR A 14 -12.01 -0.58 8.55
C TYR A 14 -11.13 -1.53 7.72
N LYS A 15 -9.91 -1.77 8.20
CA LYS A 15 -8.94 -2.67 7.58
C LYS A 15 -9.45 -4.12 7.52
N GLU A 16 -10.13 -4.59 8.57
CA GLU A 16 -10.72 -5.92 8.56
C GLU A 16 -11.88 -6.02 7.55
N MET A 17 -12.69 -4.98 7.44
CA MET A 17 -13.77 -4.96 6.44
C MET A 17 -13.22 -5.02 5.02
N VAL A 18 -12.19 -4.22 4.71
CA VAL A 18 -11.53 -4.26 3.40
C VAL A 18 -10.95 -5.65 3.11
N LYS A 19 -10.27 -6.28 4.08
CA LYS A 19 -9.69 -7.62 3.93
C LYS A 19 -10.73 -8.74 3.78
N ALA A 20 -11.92 -8.54 4.35
CA ALA A 20 -13.01 -9.51 4.26
C ALA A 20 -13.70 -9.52 2.89
N LEU A 21 -13.49 -8.48 2.06
CA LEU A 21 -14.04 -8.45 0.70
C LEU A 21 -13.47 -9.60 -0.15
N PRO A 22 -14.30 -10.34 -0.89
CA PRO A 22 -13.83 -11.42 -1.78
C PRO A 22 -12.79 -10.95 -2.79
N GLU A 23 -12.94 -9.72 -3.30
CA GLU A 23 -12.04 -9.13 -4.29
C GLU A 23 -10.65 -8.76 -3.70
N TYR A 24 -10.53 -8.64 -2.37
CA TYR A 24 -9.27 -8.26 -1.74
C TYR A 24 -8.12 -9.21 -2.08
N GLY A 25 -8.36 -10.52 -2.06
CA GLY A 25 -7.37 -11.54 -2.41
C GLY A 25 -6.87 -11.40 -3.85
N ILE A 26 -7.77 -11.10 -4.78
CA ILE A 26 -7.46 -10.92 -6.21
C ILE A 26 -6.60 -9.66 -6.40
N VAL A 27 -7.04 -8.54 -5.82
CA VAL A 27 -6.32 -7.26 -5.92
C VAL A 27 -4.93 -7.38 -5.28
N LYS A 28 -4.85 -8.02 -4.10
CA LYS A 28 -3.56 -8.26 -3.46
C LYS A 28 -2.62 -9.09 -4.33
N ALA A 29 -3.11 -10.16 -4.94
CA ALA A 29 -2.31 -11.00 -5.82
C ALA A 29 -1.78 -10.23 -7.04
N HIS A 30 -2.58 -9.35 -7.64
CA HIS A 30 -2.13 -8.49 -8.74
C HIS A 30 -1.05 -7.49 -8.32
N ILE A 31 -1.19 -6.90 -7.12
CA ILE A 31 -0.17 -5.99 -6.56
C ILE A 31 1.14 -6.74 -6.31
N ASP A 32 1.06 -7.93 -5.70
CA ASP A 32 2.23 -8.77 -5.40
C ASP A 32 2.93 -9.23 -6.70
N GLU A 33 2.17 -9.58 -7.75
CA GLU A 33 2.72 -9.94 -9.07
C GLU A 33 3.44 -8.75 -9.72
N LEU A 34 2.84 -7.55 -9.68
CA LEU A 34 3.45 -6.35 -10.23
C LEU A 34 4.74 -6.01 -9.49
N GLN A 35 4.73 -6.09 -8.16
CA GLN A 35 5.91 -5.87 -7.33
C GLN A 35 7.02 -6.87 -7.68
N ALA A 36 6.71 -8.15 -7.81
CA ALA A 36 7.69 -9.18 -8.17
C ALA A 36 8.34 -8.93 -9.54
N LYS A 37 7.58 -8.43 -10.53
CA LYS A 37 8.13 -8.04 -11.84
C LYS A 37 9.13 -6.90 -11.74
N TYR A 38 8.83 -5.87 -10.95
CA TYR A 38 9.76 -4.76 -10.73
C TYR A 38 11.00 -5.17 -9.95
N GLU A 39 10.84 -5.99 -8.91
CA GLU A 39 11.96 -6.53 -8.13
C GLU A 39 12.91 -7.34 -9.02
N ALA A 40 12.38 -8.20 -9.90
CA ALA A 40 13.19 -8.98 -10.83
C ALA A 40 13.98 -8.08 -11.81
N GLU A 41 13.40 -6.98 -12.27
CA GLU A 41 14.07 -6.01 -13.14
C GLU A 41 15.16 -5.23 -12.40
N ILE A 42 14.91 -4.83 -11.15
CA ILE A 42 15.91 -4.20 -10.28
C ILE A 42 17.09 -5.14 -10.07
N GLU A 43 16.83 -6.41 -9.72
CA GLU A 43 17.89 -7.40 -9.53
C GLU A 43 18.69 -7.65 -10.81
N ARG A 44 18.03 -7.66 -11.98
CA ARG A 44 18.72 -7.77 -13.27
C ARG A 44 19.68 -6.59 -13.50
N SER A 45 19.20 -5.38 -13.24
CA SER A 45 20.00 -4.15 -13.35
C SER A 45 21.18 -4.13 -12.39
N ASP A 46 20.97 -4.55 -11.14
CA ASP A 46 22.04 -4.62 -10.12
C ASP A 46 23.09 -5.68 -10.49
N ARG A 47 22.68 -6.84 -11.02
CA ARG A 47 23.63 -7.86 -11.52
C ARG A 47 24.46 -7.34 -12.69
N GLU A 48 23.85 -6.63 -13.64
CA GLU A 48 24.56 -6.01 -14.76
C GLU A 48 25.62 -5.01 -14.29
N PHE A 49 25.25 -4.14 -13.35
CA PHE A 49 26.18 -3.18 -12.76
C PHE A 49 27.34 -3.89 -12.07
N ASN A 50 27.04 -4.86 -11.20
CA ASN A 50 28.06 -5.58 -10.43
C ASN A 50 29.05 -6.31 -11.34
N GLN A 51 28.57 -6.92 -12.43
CA GLN A 51 29.42 -7.59 -13.42
C GLN A 51 30.36 -6.59 -14.10
N LYS A 52 29.82 -5.50 -14.64
CA LYS A 52 30.62 -4.46 -15.30
C LYS A 52 31.61 -3.78 -14.37
N TYR A 53 31.22 -3.61 -13.10
CA TYR A 53 32.11 -3.06 -12.09
C TYR A 53 33.27 -4.02 -11.77
N ALA A 54 32.98 -5.30 -11.60
CA ALA A 54 34.01 -6.32 -11.35
C ALA A 54 35.00 -6.39 -12.52
N ASP A 55 34.50 -6.44 -13.77
CA ASP A 55 35.33 -6.45 -14.98
C ASP A 55 36.22 -5.20 -15.04
N PHE A 56 35.67 -4.03 -14.71
CA PHE A 56 36.42 -2.79 -14.69
C PHE A 56 37.54 -2.81 -13.65
N ILE A 57 37.27 -3.30 -12.43
CA ILE A 57 38.26 -3.37 -11.36
C ILE A 57 39.42 -4.31 -11.75
N GLU A 58 39.11 -5.43 -12.41
CA GLU A 58 40.13 -6.40 -12.86
C GLU A 58 41.01 -5.84 -13.99
N GLU A 59 40.40 -5.15 -14.96
CA GLU A 59 41.06 -4.74 -16.20
C GLU A 59 41.63 -3.31 -16.20
N GLN A 60 41.20 -2.44 -15.26
CA GLN A 60 41.48 -0.99 -15.28
C GLN A 60 42.98 -0.61 -15.40
N SER A 61 43.87 -1.44 -14.84
CA SER A 61 45.30 -1.22 -14.88
C SER A 61 45.89 -1.40 -16.30
N GLN A 62 45.21 -2.11 -17.16
CA GLN A 62 45.65 -2.41 -18.53
C GLN A 62 45.10 -1.40 -19.55
N PHE A 63 44.16 -0.54 -19.14
CA PHE A 63 43.54 0.45 -20.02
C PHE A 63 44.39 1.72 -20.14
N PRO A 64 44.54 2.29 -21.35
CA PRO A 64 44.95 3.67 -21.52
C PRO A 64 43.99 4.61 -20.74
N ASP A 65 44.52 5.76 -20.30
CA ASP A 65 43.80 6.70 -19.44
C ASP A 65 42.43 7.13 -19.99
N ASN A 66 42.35 7.40 -21.29
CA ASN A 66 41.13 7.80 -21.96
C ASN A 66 40.08 6.68 -21.93
N ILE A 67 40.47 5.42 -22.07
CA ILE A 67 39.57 4.26 -22.01
C ILE A 67 39.13 4.04 -20.55
N ARG A 68 40.03 4.12 -19.59
CA ARG A 68 39.71 4.00 -18.17
C ARG A 68 38.70 5.06 -17.74
N MET A 69 38.89 6.31 -18.13
CA MET A 69 37.94 7.40 -17.87
C MET A 69 36.57 7.14 -18.50
N LYS A 70 36.54 6.66 -19.74
CA LYS A 70 35.31 6.33 -20.44
C LYS A 70 34.55 5.22 -19.70
N ARG A 71 35.21 4.12 -19.33
CA ARG A 71 34.59 3.02 -18.59
C ARG A 71 34.09 3.43 -17.21
N HIS A 72 34.85 4.25 -16.50
CA HIS A 72 34.40 4.81 -15.23
C HIS A 72 33.12 5.64 -15.38
N LYS A 73 33.03 6.49 -16.42
CA LYS A 73 31.83 7.28 -16.69
C LYS A 73 30.63 6.41 -17.04
N GLU A 74 30.82 5.36 -17.85
CA GLU A 74 29.76 4.39 -18.19
C GLU A 74 29.19 3.70 -16.93
N LEU A 75 30.04 3.33 -15.99
CA LEU A 75 29.62 2.75 -14.69
C LEU A 75 28.86 3.75 -13.84
N GLN A 76 29.31 5.00 -13.79
CA GLN A 76 28.60 6.06 -13.06
C GLN A 76 27.21 6.30 -13.65
N GLU A 77 27.09 6.41 -14.97
CA GLU A 77 25.81 6.58 -15.65
C GLU A 77 24.87 5.39 -15.41
N LEU A 78 25.40 4.17 -15.39
CA LEU A 78 24.61 2.97 -15.11
C LEU A 78 24.11 2.95 -13.67
N MET A 79 24.93 3.36 -12.72
CA MET A 79 24.54 3.48 -11.30
C MET A 79 23.44 4.54 -11.12
N GLU A 80 23.60 5.71 -11.74
CA GLU A 80 22.62 6.80 -11.68
C GLU A 80 21.26 6.36 -12.26
N LYS A 81 21.27 5.64 -13.40
CA LYS A 81 20.05 5.06 -13.99
C LYS A 81 19.39 4.03 -13.09
N SER A 82 20.18 3.17 -12.44
CA SER A 82 19.64 2.17 -11.49
C SER A 82 18.96 2.84 -10.30
N ILE A 83 19.56 3.88 -9.73
CA ILE A 83 18.97 4.65 -8.62
C ILE A 83 17.66 5.32 -9.07
N ALA A 84 17.68 6.01 -10.21
CA ALA A 84 16.50 6.68 -10.73
C ALA A 84 15.35 5.69 -11.02
N PHE A 85 15.67 4.50 -11.54
CA PHE A 85 14.68 3.45 -11.79
C PHE A 85 14.06 2.91 -10.48
N LYS A 86 14.86 2.69 -9.44
CA LYS A 86 14.35 2.27 -8.12
C LYS A 86 13.39 3.31 -7.52
N ASP A 87 13.69 4.59 -7.67
CA ASP A 87 12.82 5.67 -7.22
C ASP A 87 11.52 5.75 -8.03
N GLU A 88 11.60 5.52 -9.35
CA GLU A 88 10.43 5.45 -10.23
C GLU A 88 9.54 4.26 -9.87
N VAL A 89 10.12 3.08 -9.65
CA VAL A 89 9.39 1.88 -9.21
C VAL A 89 8.66 2.13 -7.90
N ASN A 90 9.32 2.75 -6.92
CA ASN A 90 8.70 3.08 -5.65
C ASN A 90 7.44 3.95 -5.82
N ARG A 91 7.55 5.01 -6.61
CA ARG A 91 6.41 5.90 -6.90
C ARG A 91 5.31 5.17 -7.64
N THR A 92 5.66 4.39 -8.66
CA THR A 92 4.71 3.62 -9.46
C THR A 92 3.97 2.59 -8.61
N MET A 93 4.66 1.90 -7.70
CA MET A 93 4.02 0.93 -6.80
C MET A 93 3.08 1.56 -5.78
N ILE A 94 3.39 2.76 -5.28
CA ILE A 94 2.49 3.52 -4.39
C ILE A 94 1.21 3.89 -5.14
N GLU A 95 1.32 4.44 -6.34
CA GLU A 95 0.17 4.80 -7.19
C GLU A 95 -0.66 3.58 -7.58
N ALA A 96 -0.01 2.52 -8.08
CA ALA A 96 -0.70 1.30 -8.49
C ALA A 96 -1.48 0.68 -7.32
N ARG A 97 -0.88 0.60 -6.14
CA ARG A 97 -1.54 0.09 -4.93
C ARG A 97 -2.76 0.93 -4.57
N LYS A 98 -2.61 2.26 -4.59
CA LYS A 98 -3.70 3.20 -4.31
C LYS A 98 -4.87 3.01 -5.28
N GLU A 99 -4.59 2.98 -6.59
CA GLU A 99 -5.61 2.83 -7.62
C GLU A 99 -6.29 1.45 -7.57
N MET A 100 -5.53 0.38 -7.38
CA MET A 100 -6.08 -0.99 -7.31
C MET A 100 -6.93 -1.21 -6.05
N MET A 101 -6.58 -0.59 -4.93
CA MET A 101 -7.34 -0.72 -3.67
C MET A 101 -8.54 0.21 -3.59
N LYS A 102 -8.58 1.28 -4.37
CA LYS A 102 -9.63 2.30 -4.33
C LYS A 102 -11.06 1.73 -4.41
N PRO A 103 -11.40 0.82 -5.35
CA PRO A 103 -12.75 0.26 -5.42
C PRO A 103 -13.17 -0.51 -4.16
N LEU A 104 -12.20 -1.13 -3.46
CA LEU A 104 -12.45 -1.84 -2.21
C LEU A 104 -12.78 -0.86 -1.08
N TYR A 105 -12.04 0.24 -1.01
CA TYR A 105 -12.29 1.30 -0.04
C TYR A 105 -13.66 1.95 -0.28
N GLU A 106 -14.01 2.25 -1.52
CA GLU A 106 -15.31 2.84 -1.88
C GLU A 106 -16.47 1.92 -1.45
N LYS A 107 -16.37 0.61 -1.68
CA LYS A 107 -17.39 -0.36 -1.21
C LYS A 107 -17.54 -0.35 0.31
N VAL A 108 -16.46 -0.33 1.07
CA VAL A 108 -16.52 -0.31 2.54
C VAL A 108 -17.08 1.02 3.02
N ASP A 109 -16.66 2.14 2.42
CA ASP A 109 -17.17 3.47 2.76
C ASP A 109 -18.69 3.56 2.58
N GLU A 110 -19.21 3.08 1.45
CA GLU A 110 -20.65 3.04 1.17
C GLU A 110 -21.40 2.18 2.20
N ALA A 111 -20.86 1.00 2.52
CA ALA A 111 -21.50 0.10 3.49
C ALA A 111 -21.49 0.69 4.91
N VAL A 112 -20.39 1.28 5.35
CA VAL A 112 -20.29 1.93 6.65
C VAL A 112 -21.22 3.14 6.73
N MET A 113 -21.28 3.96 5.67
CA MET A 113 -22.18 5.11 5.60
C MET A 113 -23.63 4.67 5.69
N LYS A 114 -24.00 3.61 4.97
CA LYS A 114 -25.36 3.06 5.02
C LYS A 114 -25.72 2.58 6.42
N VAL A 115 -24.84 1.84 7.10
CA VAL A 115 -25.06 1.40 8.49
C VAL A 115 -25.17 2.60 9.43
N CYS A 116 -24.36 3.64 9.21
CA CYS A 116 -24.40 4.86 10.00
C CYS A 116 -25.79 5.53 9.94
N ILE A 117 -26.31 5.68 8.73
CA ILE A 117 -27.62 6.33 8.50
C ILE A 117 -28.76 5.45 8.97
N ASP A 118 -28.79 4.17 8.56
CA ASP A 118 -29.88 3.25 8.87
C ASP A 118 -29.96 2.93 10.38
N GLY A 119 -28.82 2.95 11.07
CA GLY A 119 -28.69 2.71 12.49
C GLY A 119 -28.86 3.95 13.36
N ASP A 120 -29.08 5.13 12.77
CA ASP A 120 -29.17 6.42 13.49
C ASP A 120 -27.98 6.67 14.42
N TYR A 121 -26.75 6.41 13.90
CA TYR A 121 -25.51 6.74 14.58
C TYR A 121 -25.06 8.16 14.23
N ASP A 122 -24.61 8.90 15.25
CA ASP A 122 -24.03 10.22 15.05
C ASP A 122 -22.68 10.14 14.31
N TYR A 123 -21.93 9.07 14.59
CA TYR A 123 -20.64 8.77 13.92
C TYR A 123 -20.21 7.32 14.14
N ILE A 124 -19.27 6.89 13.31
CA ILE A 124 -18.62 5.58 13.43
C ILE A 124 -17.12 5.78 13.55
N LEU A 125 -16.50 5.12 14.54
CA LEU A 125 -15.08 5.16 14.79
C LEU A 125 -14.36 4.02 14.07
N ASN A 126 -13.24 4.35 13.43
CA ASN A 126 -12.31 3.36 12.93
C ASN A 126 -11.39 2.90 14.07
N THR A 127 -11.41 1.60 14.40
CA THR A 127 -10.60 1.03 15.48
C THR A 127 -9.15 0.75 15.09
N ASP A 128 -8.81 0.85 13.82
CA ASP A 128 -7.44 0.64 13.32
C ASP A 128 -6.51 1.81 13.67
N GLU A 129 -7.09 3.00 13.80
CA GLU A 129 -6.37 4.20 14.17
C GLU A 129 -6.63 4.51 15.65
N LYS A 130 -5.59 4.54 16.46
CA LYS A 130 -5.69 4.88 17.89
C LYS A 130 -5.90 6.38 18.11
N ALA A 131 -6.94 6.94 17.48
CA ALA A 131 -7.34 8.33 17.69
C ALA A 131 -8.06 8.56 19.03
N TYR A 132 -8.33 7.51 19.76
CA TYR A 132 -9.00 7.50 21.08
C TYR A 132 -8.23 6.61 22.06
N ILE A 133 -8.39 6.89 23.37
CA ILE A 133 -7.73 6.11 24.43
C ILE A 133 -8.55 4.87 24.77
N ALA A 134 -9.88 5.01 24.83
CA ALA A 134 -10.80 3.94 25.16
C ALA A 134 -12.19 4.17 24.55
N ILE A 135 -12.87 3.07 24.23
CA ILE A 135 -14.30 3.04 23.89
C ILE A 135 -15.04 2.40 25.05
N ASN A 136 -16.11 3.05 25.52
CA ASN A 136 -16.98 2.44 26.52
C ASN A 136 -17.87 1.37 25.84
N PRO A 137 -17.68 0.06 26.14
CA PRO A 137 -18.41 -1.01 25.46
C PRO A 137 -19.91 -1.06 25.79
N GLN A 138 -20.35 -0.32 26.82
CA GLN A 138 -21.77 -0.20 27.14
C GLN A 138 -22.48 0.92 26.37
N ARG A 139 -21.74 1.78 25.67
CA ARG A 139 -22.27 2.94 24.93
C ARG A 139 -21.93 2.91 23.44
N GLY A 140 -20.75 2.43 23.09
CA GLY A 140 -20.36 2.19 21.71
C GLY A 140 -20.89 0.85 21.23
N GLU A 141 -21.31 0.75 20.00
CA GLU A 141 -21.80 -0.46 19.36
C GLU A 141 -20.81 -0.98 18.31
N ASP A 142 -20.44 -2.26 18.42
CA ASP A 142 -19.66 -2.93 17.37
C ASP A 142 -20.57 -3.20 16.18
N ILE A 143 -20.35 -2.48 15.09
CA ILE A 143 -21.15 -2.58 13.87
C ILE A 143 -20.55 -3.53 12.82
N THR A 144 -19.50 -4.28 13.16
CA THR A 144 -18.82 -5.21 12.25
C THR A 144 -19.79 -6.14 11.52
N GLY A 145 -20.72 -6.75 12.27
CA GLY A 145 -21.74 -7.64 11.68
C GLY A 145 -22.69 -6.95 10.72
N GLN A 146 -23.10 -5.74 11.01
CA GLN A 146 -24.01 -4.93 10.19
C GLN A 146 -23.32 -4.52 8.88
N VAL A 147 -22.04 -4.11 8.95
CA VAL A 147 -21.25 -3.75 7.76
C VAL A 147 -21.00 -4.98 6.89
N LYS A 148 -20.65 -6.12 7.48
CA LYS A 148 -20.50 -7.40 6.77
C LYS A 148 -21.77 -7.78 6.02
N GLN A 149 -22.92 -7.68 6.68
CA GLN A 149 -24.21 -7.94 6.05
C GLN A 149 -24.46 -6.99 4.89
N GLY A 150 -24.17 -5.70 5.02
CA GLY A 150 -24.30 -4.71 3.95
C GLY A 150 -23.36 -4.98 2.77
N LEU A 151 -22.22 -5.61 3.02
CA LEU A 151 -21.24 -6.03 1.99
C LEU A 151 -21.55 -7.42 1.41
N ASN A 152 -22.58 -8.14 1.90
CA ASN A 152 -22.91 -9.53 1.58
C ASN A 152 -21.75 -10.52 1.79
N ILE A 153 -21.01 -10.36 2.89
CA ILE A 153 -19.91 -11.24 3.32
C ILE A 153 -20.21 -11.84 4.70
N GLU A 154 -19.67 -13.04 4.97
CA GLU A 154 -19.82 -13.73 6.26
C GLU A 154 -18.84 -13.26 7.34
#